data_ad55d6064cef07094769ff05e612699f
#
_entry.id   ad55d6064cef07094769ff05e612699f
#
_cell.length_a   1.000
_cell.length_b   1.000
_cell.length_c   1.000
_cell.angle_alpha   90.00
_cell.angle_beta   90.00
_cell.angle_gamma   90.00
#
_symmetry.space_group_name_H-M   'P 1'
#
loop_
_entity.id
_entity.type
_entity.pdbx_description
1 polymer ?
#
loop_
_entity_poly.entity_id
_entity_poly.type
_entity_poly.pdbx_seq_one_letter_code
_entity_poly.pdbx_strand_id
1 'polypeptide(L)'
;MKRILISISLCVLMTMPAMAQALVAHPWQGKKVAYFGDSITDPRNKASNKKYWGFLNEWLDITPFVYGVSGRQWNDIPRQANKLKEEHGDDFDAIMIFIGTNDYNNAIPIGKWFEEKMGRVEYGHQYAKRMEDRMQRIPVMDNSTYRGRINIALDTLKKMFPTKQIVLLTPIHRGGFYANEKNWQCTEDYKNRCGEYLEAY
;
A
#
# COMPACT_ATOMS: atom_id res chain seq x y z
N MET A 1 -76.88 -3.03 -30.05
CA MET A 1 -75.86 -3.81 -29.30
C MET A 1 -74.46 -3.31 -29.65
N LYS A 2 -73.88 -2.49 -28.82
CA LYS A 2 -72.49 -1.93 -29.00
C LYS A 2 -71.50 -2.91 -28.41
N ARG A 3 -70.58 -3.46 -29.17
CA ARG A 3 -69.50 -4.30 -28.71
C ARG A 3 -68.35 -3.41 -28.30
N ILE A 4 -68.00 -3.42 -27.02
CA ILE A 4 -66.81 -2.76 -26.44
C ILE A 4 -65.65 -3.73 -26.60
N LEU A 5 -64.66 -3.38 -27.42
CA LEU A 5 -63.38 -4.05 -27.53
C LEU A 5 -62.46 -3.50 -26.43
N ILE A 6 -62.16 -4.32 -25.42
CA ILE A 6 -61.14 -4.01 -24.41
C ILE A 6 -59.81 -4.46 -24.97
N SER A 7 -58.96 -3.48 -25.31
CA SER A 7 -57.58 -3.72 -25.72
C SER A 7 -56.70 -3.85 -24.48
N ILE A 8 -56.24 -5.07 -24.16
CA ILE A 8 -55.29 -5.31 -23.07
C ILE A 8 -53.91 -5.08 -23.65
N SER A 9 -53.32 -3.91 -23.27
CA SER A 9 -51.93 -3.61 -23.58
C SER A 9 -51.00 -4.35 -22.60
N LEU A 10 -50.34 -5.40 -23.06
CA LEU A 10 -49.38 -6.18 -22.30
C LEU A 10 -48.03 -5.43 -22.27
N CYS A 11 -47.78 -4.63 -21.23
CA CYS A 11 -46.46 -4.05 -20.97
C CYS A 11 -45.49 -5.18 -20.52
N VAL A 12 -44.70 -5.68 -21.46
CA VAL A 12 -43.55 -6.52 -21.14
C VAL A 12 -42.46 -5.63 -20.55
N LEU A 13 -42.34 -5.56 -19.23
CA LEU A 13 -41.16 -5.04 -18.55
C LEU A 13 -39.99 -5.97 -18.89
N MET A 14 -39.15 -5.56 -19.83
CA MET A 14 -37.85 -6.17 -20.02
C MET A 14 -36.99 -5.76 -18.80
N THR A 15 -36.97 -6.60 -17.78
CA THR A 15 -35.95 -6.57 -16.76
C THR A 15 -34.63 -6.96 -17.41
N MET A 16 -33.82 -5.96 -17.80
CA MET A 16 -32.45 -6.23 -18.17
C MET A 16 -31.79 -6.87 -16.94
N PRO A 17 -31.18 -8.06 -17.05
CA PRO A 17 -30.39 -8.60 -15.97
C PRO A 17 -29.25 -7.60 -15.73
N ALA A 18 -29.22 -6.98 -14.56
CA ALA A 18 -28.03 -6.30 -14.12
C ALA A 18 -26.90 -7.32 -14.23
N MET A 19 -25.97 -7.10 -15.15
CA MET A 19 -24.75 -7.91 -15.25
C MET A 19 -24.04 -7.72 -13.91
N ALA A 20 -24.31 -8.61 -12.96
CA ALA A 20 -23.54 -8.70 -11.74
C ALA A 20 -22.10 -8.95 -12.20
N GLN A 21 -21.25 -7.95 -12.06
CA GLN A 21 -19.84 -8.09 -12.35
C GLN A 21 -19.35 -9.25 -11.51
N ALA A 22 -18.86 -10.32 -12.14
CA ALA A 22 -18.40 -11.51 -11.45
C ALA A 22 -17.26 -11.08 -10.53
N LEU A 23 -17.50 -11.12 -9.22
CA LEU A 23 -16.48 -10.84 -8.23
C LEU A 23 -15.39 -11.91 -8.38
N VAL A 24 -14.14 -11.47 -8.41
CA VAL A 24 -13.00 -12.38 -8.46
C VAL A 24 -12.93 -13.10 -7.12
N ALA A 25 -12.93 -14.45 -7.12
CA ALA A 25 -12.73 -15.22 -5.90
C ALA A 25 -11.34 -14.91 -5.32
N HIS A 26 -11.28 -14.19 -4.23
CA HIS A 26 -10.04 -13.72 -3.61
C HIS A 26 -10.17 -13.76 -2.08
N PRO A 27 -9.07 -14.09 -1.33
CA PRO A 27 -9.10 -14.11 0.14
C PRO A 27 -9.50 -12.79 0.81
N TRP A 28 -9.41 -11.68 0.09
CA TRP A 28 -9.82 -10.35 0.57
C TRP A 28 -11.24 -9.96 0.24
N GLN A 29 -12.02 -10.83 -0.40
CA GLN A 29 -13.42 -10.54 -0.70
C GLN A 29 -14.20 -10.25 0.57
N GLY A 30 -14.91 -9.12 0.61
CA GLY A 30 -15.67 -8.66 1.78
C GLY A 30 -14.83 -8.20 2.97
N LYS A 31 -13.50 -8.03 2.82
CA LYS A 31 -12.58 -7.66 3.89
C LYS A 31 -12.48 -6.15 4.10
N LYS A 32 -12.06 -5.74 5.30
CA LYS A 32 -11.72 -4.36 5.65
C LYS A 32 -10.23 -4.15 5.43
N VAL A 33 -9.85 -3.26 4.51
CA VAL A 33 -8.44 -3.04 4.15
C VAL A 33 -8.05 -1.58 4.33
N ALA A 34 -6.98 -1.35 5.09
CA ALA A 34 -6.40 -0.02 5.24
C ALA A 34 -5.39 0.26 4.11
N TYR A 35 -5.49 1.44 3.50
CA TYR A 35 -4.63 1.88 2.42
C TYR A 35 -3.77 3.05 2.89
N PHE A 36 -2.47 2.81 3.03
CA PHE A 36 -1.49 3.81 3.38
C PHE A 36 -0.73 4.28 2.15
N GLY A 37 -0.31 5.54 2.15
CA GLY A 37 0.43 6.05 1.01
C GLY A 37 0.53 7.57 0.93
N ASP A 38 0.87 8.00 -0.26
CA ASP A 38 1.03 9.41 -0.64
C ASP A 38 -0.12 9.93 -1.53
N SER A 39 0.20 10.82 -2.48
CA SER A 39 -0.78 11.40 -3.42
C SER A 39 -1.46 10.37 -4.34
N ILE A 40 -0.82 9.23 -4.58
CA ILE A 40 -1.37 8.15 -5.41
C ILE A 40 -2.54 7.49 -4.67
N THR A 41 -2.44 7.40 -3.35
CA THR A 41 -3.45 6.82 -2.46
C THR A 41 -4.46 7.86 -1.94
N ASP A 42 -4.08 9.14 -1.82
CA ASP A 42 -4.89 10.22 -1.25
C ASP A 42 -6.24 10.40 -1.99
N PRO A 43 -7.40 10.19 -1.34
CA PRO A 43 -8.72 10.35 -1.98
C PRO A 43 -9.02 11.80 -2.39
N ARG A 44 -8.33 12.78 -1.78
CA ARG A 44 -8.50 14.21 -2.08
C ARG A 44 -7.74 14.63 -3.34
N ASN A 45 -6.74 13.85 -3.76
CA ASN A 45 -5.98 14.14 -4.96
C ASN A 45 -6.78 13.77 -6.22
N LYS A 46 -7.09 14.76 -7.06
CA LYS A 46 -7.94 14.65 -8.25
C LYS A 46 -7.17 14.36 -9.56
N ALA A 47 -5.89 14.00 -9.49
CA ALA A 47 -5.09 13.67 -10.68
C ALA A 47 -5.59 12.39 -11.42
N SER A 48 -6.45 11.59 -10.81
CA SER A 48 -7.15 10.49 -11.45
C SER A 48 -8.61 10.45 -11.01
N ASN A 49 -9.49 10.03 -11.92
CA ASN A 49 -10.94 9.91 -11.64
C ASN A 49 -11.22 8.80 -10.62
N LYS A 50 -10.39 7.77 -10.61
CA LYS A 50 -10.50 6.63 -9.69
C LYS A 50 -9.11 6.17 -9.27
N LYS A 51 -8.96 5.88 -7.98
CA LYS A 51 -7.72 5.36 -7.42
C LYS A 51 -7.67 3.84 -7.52
N TYR A 52 -6.45 3.25 -7.45
CA TYR A 52 -6.25 1.80 -7.52
C TYR A 52 -7.08 1.04 -6.46
N TRP A 53 -7.14 1.56 -5.24
CA TRP A 53 -7.95 0.96 -4.17
C TRP A 53 -9.45 1.00 -4.46
N GLY A 54 -9.93 1.98 -5.24
CA GLY A 54 -11.32 2.05 -5.68
C GLY A 54 -11.68 0.92 -6.65
N PHE A 55 -10.75 0.48 -7.52
CA PHE A 55 -10.95 -0.70 -8.36
C PHE A 55 -10.96 -1.98 -7.52
N LEU A 56 -10.03 -2.10 -6.55
CA LEU A 56 -9.99 -3.27 -5.66
C LEU A 56 -11.28 -3.38 -4.83
N ASN A 57 -11.84 -2.26 -4.37
CA ASN A 57 -13.11 -2.25 -3.64
C ASN A 57 -14.24 -2.81 -4.50
N GLU A 58 -14.35 -2.37 -5.77
CA GLU A 58 -15.39 -2.86 -6.67
C GLU A 58 -15.24 -4.34 -7.02
N TRP A 59 -14.00 -4.79 -7.27
CA TRP A 59 -13.75 -6.16 -7.71
C TRP A 59 -13.83 -7.17 -6.57
N LEU A 60 -13.52 -6.76 -5.35
CA LEU A 60 -13.38 -7.65 -4.19
C LEU A 60 -14.37 -7.34 -3.07
N ASP A 61 -15.30 -6.40 -3.27
CA ASP A 61 -16.24 -5.97 -2.23
C ASP A 61 -15.53 -5.55 -0.91
N ILE A 62 -14.38 -4.86 -1.03
CA ILE A 62 -13.57 -4.42 0.11
C ILE A 62 -14.20 -3.18 0.75
N THR A 63 -14.23 -3.14 2.08
CA THR A 63 -14.45 -1.90 2.85
C THR A 63 -13.12 -1.17 3.02
N PRO A 64 -12.91 0.00 2.37
CA PRO A 64 -11.63 0.69 2.38
C PRO A 64 -11.49 1.67 3.55
N PHE A 65 -10.34 1.67 4.22
CA PHE A 65 -9.91 2.69 5.17
C PHE A 65 -8.69 3.41 4.60
N VAL A 66 -8.88 4.63 4.06
CA VAL A 66 -7.84 5.30 3.25
C VAL A 66 -7.17 6.43 4.02
N TYR A 67 -5.85 6.28 4.27
CA TYR A 67 -5.03 7.20 5.06
C TYR A 67 -3.94 7.92 4.24
N GLY A 68 -3.84 7.63 2.95
CA GLY A 68 -2.88 8.28 2.07
C GLY A 68 -3.00 9.80 2.07
N VAL A 69 -1.86 10.49 2.08
CA VAL A 69 -1.77 11.97 2.08
C VAL A 69 -0.74 12.42 1.07
N SER A 70 -1.14 13.33 0.20
CA SER A 70 -0.27 13.89 -0.84
C SER A 70 1.03 14.45 -0.27
N GLY A 71 2.16 14.17 -0.94
CA GLY A 71 3.49 14.64 -0.55
C GLY A 71 4.17 13.83 0.56
N ARG A 72 3.52 12.81 1.12
CA ARG A 72 4.11 12.02 2.22
C ARG A 72 5.13 11.01 1.73
N GLN A 73 6.04 10.66 2.63
CA GLN A 73 7.17 9.76 2.45
C GLN A 73 7.05 8.58 3.42
N TRP A 74 7.94 7.58 3.36
CA TRP A 74 7.92 6.41 4.24
C TRP A 74 7.90 6.74 5.73
N ASN A 75 8.54 7.82 6.14
CA ASN A 75 8.54 8.26 7.54
C ASN A 75 7.16 8.73 8.06
N ASP A 76 6.16 8.85 7.19
CA ASP A 76 4.78 9.18 7.57
C ASP A 76 3.92 7.95 7.87
N ILE A 77 4.36 6.75 7.50
CA ILE A 77 3.58 5.51 7.71
C ILE A 77 3.23 5.27 9.18
N PRO A 78 4.13 5.48 10.17
CA PRO A 78 3.76 5.37 11.58
C PRO A 78 2.59 6.29 12.00
N ARG A 79 2.53 7.52 11.46
CA ARG A 79 1.42 8.44 11.71
C ARG A 79 0.11 7.93 11.12
N GLN A 80 0.14 7.40 9.90
CA GLN A 80 -1.04 6.80 9.26
C GLN A 80 -1.52 5.57 10.05
N ALA A 81 -0.60 4.77 10.56
CA ALA A 81 -0.89 3.61 11.41
C ALA A 81 -1.55 4.00 12.75
N ASN A 82 -1.03 5.05 13.40
CA ASN A 82 -1.64 5.58 14.63
C ASN A 82 -3.08 6.02 14.39
N LYS A 83 -3.31 6.74 13.28
CA LYS A 83 -4.66 7.17 12.92
C LYS A 83 -5.62 6.00 12.67
N LEU A 84 -5.18 4.96 11.97
CA LEU A 84 -5.95 3.73 11.81
C LEU A 84 -6.29 3.11 13.16
N LYS A 85 -5.31 3.03 14.08
CA LYS A 85 -5.52 2.47 15.42
C LYS A 85 -6.51 3.27 16.25
N GLU A 86 -6.45 4.59 16.17
CA GLU A 86 -7.38 5.50 16.86
C GLU A 86 -8.82 5.38 16.34
N GLU A 87 -9.00 5.24 15.03
CA GLU A 87 -10.33 5.22 14.40
C GLU A 87 -10.98 3.84 14.39
N HIS A 88 -10.20 2.76 14.26
CA HIS A 88 -10.71 1.40 14.02
C HIS A 88 -10.14 0.34 14.97
N GLY A 89 -9.17 0.68 15.82
CA GLY A 89 -8.54 -0.31 16.70
C GLY A 89 -7.90 -1.43 15.91
N ASP A 90 -8.40 -2.65 16.11
CA ASP A 90 -7.99 -3.87 15.38
C ASP A 90 -9.09 -4.39 14.44
N ASP A 91 -10.16 -3.59 14.23
CA ASP A 91 -11.29 -3.97 13.38
C ASP A 91 -11.01 -3.75 11.90
N PHE A 92 -9.97 -4.41 11.39
CA PHE A 92 -9.63 -4.50 9.97
C PHE A 92 -8.83 -5.78 9.71
N ASP A 93 -8.67 -6.18 8.44
CA ASP A 93 -8.07 -7.46 8.06
C ASP A 93 -6.63 -7.30 7.54
N ALA A 94 -6.38 -6.26 6.74
CA ALA A 94 -5.09 -6.06 6.08
C ALA A 94 -4.72 -4.59 5.93
N ILE A 95 -3.42 -4.34 5.74
CA ILE A 95 -2.86 -3.04 5.37
C ILE A 95 -2.16 -3.17 4.02
N MET A 96 -2.47 -2.29 3.08
CA MET A 96 -1.77 -2.15 1.81
C MET A 96 -1.04 -0.80 1.78
N ILE A 97 0.25 -0.82 1.47
CA ILE A 97 1.10 0.38 1.47
C ILE A 97 1.60 0.64 0.06
N PHE A 98 1.31 1.84 -0.45
CA PHE A 98 1.81 2.32 -1.72
C PHE A 98 2.42 3.72 -1.57
N ILE A 99 3.73 3.79 -1.38
CA ILE A 99 4.49 5.00 -1.05
C ILE A 99 5.93 4.87 -1.57
N GLY A 100 6.68 5.97 -1.57
CA GLY A 100 8.09 5.98 -1.98
C GLY A 100 8.39 7.00 -3.07
N THR A 101 7.38 7.43 -3.83
CA THR A 101 7.53 8.44 -4.89
C THR A 101 8.15 9.75 -4.36
N ASN A 102 7.73 10.20 -3.18
CA ASN A 102 8.25 11.44 -2.61
C ASN A 102 9.61 11.26 -1.93
N ASP A 103 9.96 10.07 -1.46
CA ASP A 103 11.32 9.76 -1.02
C ASP A 103 12.29 9.87 -2.20
N TYR A 104 11.94 9.29 -3.33
CA TYR A 104 12.68 9.44 -4.58
C TYR A 104 12.78 10.91 -5.02
N ASN A 105 11.65 11.62 -5.08
CA ASN A 105 11.59 13.02 -5.50
C ASN A 105 12.46 13.92 -4.61
N ASN A 106 12.63 13.61 -3.35
CA ASN A 106 13.46 14.36 -2.41
C ASN A 106 14.89 13.80 -2.29
N ALA A 107 15.30 12.89 -3.18
CA ALA A 107 16.63 12.30 -3.22
C ALA A 107 17.11 11.76 -1.87
N ILE A 108 16.22 11.14 -1.10
CA ILE A 108 16.55 10.55 0.18
C ILE A 108 17.61 9.47 -0.03
N PRO A 109 18.73 9.46 0.71
CA PRO A 109 19.75 8.42 0.59
C PRO A 109 19.14 7.02 0.78
N ILE A 110 19.54 6.04 -0.05
CA ILE A 110 18.96 4.69 0.00
C ILE A 110 19.25 3.99 1.33
N GLY A 111 20.48 4.10 1.83
CA GLY A 111 20.89 3.48 3.08
C GLY A 111 21.03 1.96 3.01
N LYS A 112 21.11 1.32 4.17
CA LYS A 112 21.27 -0.14 4.31
C LYS A 112 20.00 -0.74 4.93
N TRP A 113 19.69 -2.00 4.56
CA TRP A 113 18.62 -2.74 5.21
C TRP A 113 18.99 -3.18 6.61
N PHE A 114 20.23 -3.65 6.77
CA PHE A 114 20.75 -4.20 8.02
C PHE A 114 22.26 -4.00 8.13
N GLU A 115 22.75 -4.09 9.34
CA GLU A 115 24.16 -4.27 9.66
C GLU A 115 24.40 -5.73 10.06
N GLU A 116 25.55 -6.28 9.68
CA GLU A 116 25.97 -7.61 10.11
C GLU A 116 26.88 -7.50 11.33
N LYS A 117 26.54 -8.23 12.39
CA LYS A 117 27.28 -8.22 13.64
C LYS A 117 27.35 -9.64 14.21
N MET A 118 28.55 -10.07 14.58
CA MET A 118 28.70 -11.31 15.36
C MET A 118 28.08 -11.10 16.75
N GLY A 119 27.28 -12.03 17.16
CA GLY A 119 26.66 -12.03 18.48
C GLY A 119 26.31 -13.43 18.94
N ARG A 120 26.32 -13.58 20.26
CA ARG A 120 25.99 -14.84 20.90
C ARG A 120 24.48 -15.01 20.96
N VAL A 121 23.96 -16.04 20.29
CA VAL A 121 22.53 -16.30 20.17
C VAL A 121 22.17 -17.73 20.56
N GLU A 122 20.96 -17.91 21.05
CA GLU A 122 20.41 -19.23 21.28
C GLU A 122 20.10 -19.89 19.92
N TYR A 123 20.68 -21.02 19.69
CA TYR A 123 20.50 -21.81 18.46
C TYR A 123 20.21 -23.27 18.77
N GLY A 124 19.40 -23.89 17.94
CA GLY A 124 19.08 -25.30 18.01
C GLY A 124 17.57 -25.57 18.11
N HIS A 125 17.24 -26.86 18.16
CA HIS A 125 15.87 -27.31 18.32
C HIS A 125 15.37 -27.04 19.77
N GLN A 126 14.07 -26.91 19.96
CA GLN A 126 13.46 -26.62 21.27
C GLN A 126 13.94 -27.49 22.43
N TYR A 127 14.43 -28.73 22.16
CA TYR A 127 14.95 -29.66 23.15
C TYR A 127 16.47 -29.71 23.23
N ALA A 128 17.18 -29.00 22.36
CA ALA A 128 18.63 -29.04 22.27
C ALA A 128 19.21 -27.65 21.95
N LYS A 129 18.78 -26.67 22.74
CA LYS A 129 19.25 -25.29 22.59
C LYS A 129 20.64 -25.11 23.14
N ARG A 130 21.48 -24.36 22.43
CA ARG A 130 22.81 -23.98 22.83
C ARG A 130 23.10 -22.54 22.41
N MET A 131 24.05 -21.93 23.09
CA MET A 131 24.53 -20.59 22.74
C MET A 131 25.67 -20.71 21.74
N GLU A 132 25.52 -20.07 20.57
CA GLU A 132 26.53 -20.02 19.53
C GLU A 132 26.81 -18.58 19.10
N ASP A 133 28.05 -18.32 18.67
CA ASP A 133 28.40 -17.08 18.03
C ASP A 133 28.01 -17.16 16.55
N ARG A 134 27.05 -16.32 16.16
CA ARG A 134 26.52 -16.27 14.79
C ARG A 134 26.45 -14.86 14.26
N MET A 135 26.63 -14.74 12.96
CA MET A 135 26.35 -13.49 12.25
C MET A 135 24.86 -13.18 12.34
N GLN A 136 24.55 -12.03 12.86
CA GLN A 136 23.18 -11.50 12.94
C GLN A 136 23.02 -10.34 11.99
N ARG A 137 21.83 -10.22 11.39
CA ARG A 137 21.41 -9.07 10.61
C ARG A 137 20.51 -8.20 11.45
N ILE A 138 21.02 -7.05 11.84
CA ILE A 138 20.32 -6.08 12.68
C ILE A 138 19.75 -5.00 11.77
N PRO A 139 18.41 -4.82 11.69
CA PRO A 139 17.80 -3.78 10.88
C PRO A 139 18.32 -2.39 11.23
N VAL A 140 18.69 -1.62 10.22
CA VAL A 140 19.11 -0.22 10.40
C VAL A 140 17.87 0.66 10.54
N MET A 141 17.69 1.26 11.70
CA MET A 141 16.54 2.13 12.04
C MET A 141 16.94 3.61 11.88
N ASP A 142 17.23 4.00 10.63
CA ASP A 142 17.70 5.35 10.30
C ASP A 142 16.66 6.13 9.52
N ASN A 143 15.99 7.09 10.16
CA ASN A 143 14.96 7.92 9.53
C ASN A 143 15.51 8.88 8.46
N SER A 144 16.82 9.04 8.33
CA SER A 144 17.43 9.85 7.27
C SER A 144 17.59 9.09 5.95
N THR A 145 17.41 7.76 5.95
CA THR A 145 17.58 6.92 4.77
C THR A 145 16.29 6.20 4.37
N TYR A 146 16.16 5.88 3.08
CA TYR A 146 14.99 5.23 2.51
C TYR A 146 14.72 3.86 3.16
N ARG A 147 15.72 2.98 3.17
CA ARG A 147 15.62 1.64 3.78
C ARG A 147 15.41 1.70 5.29
N GLY A 148 16.06 2.65 5.95
CA GLY A 148 15.87 2.85 7.39
C GLY A 148 14.45 3.29 7.74
N ARG A 149 13.84 4.18 6.93
CA ARG A 149 12.43 4.57 7.07
C ARG A 149 11.48 3.39 6.88
N ILE A 150 11.74 2.54 5.90
CA ILE A 150 10.95 1.31 5.67
C ILE A 150 11.06 0.38 6.87
N ASN A 151 12.26 0.16 7.39
CA ASN A 151 12.48 -0.66 8.59
C ASN A 151 11.68 -0.13 9.79
N ILE A 152 11.76 1.19 10.05
CA ILE A 152 10.99 1.84 11.13
C ILE A 152 9.49 1.65 10.92
N ALA A 153 9.00 1.87 9.70
CA ALA A 153 7.59 1.72 9.38
C ALA A 153 7.10 0.28 9.61
N LEU A 154 7.83 -0.70 9.10
CA LEU A 154 7.48 -2.11 9.24
C LEU A 154 7.58 -2.61 10.68
N ASP A 155 8.59 -2.19 11.43
CA ASP A 155 8.73 -2.50 12.87
C ASP A 155 7.54 -1.94 13.65
N THR A 156 7.18 -0.67 13.38
CA THR A 156 6.02 -0.02 14.00
C THR A 156 4.74 -0.80 13.70
N LEU A 157 4.49 -1.12 12.42
CA LEU A 157 3.29 -1.85 12.03
C LEU A 157 3.20 -3.24 12.63
N LYS A 158 4.31 -3.98 12.67
CA LYS A 158 4.36 -5.32 13.28
C LYS A 158 4.12 -5.29 14.79
N LYS A 159 4.57 -4.25 15.48
CA LYS A 159 4.31 -4.05 16.92
C LYS A 159 2.87 -3.65 17.18
N MET A 160 2.31 -2.76 16.35
CA MET A 160 0.93 -2.29 16.51
C MET A 160 -0.11 -3.33 16.10
N PHE A 161 0.18 -4.09 15.05
CA PHE A 161 -0.75 -4.99 14.38
C PHE A 161 -0.10 -6.36 14.09
N PRO A 162 0.29 -7.13 15.11
CA PRO A 162 1.14 -8.32 14.94
C PRO A 162 0.49 -9.45 14.14
N THR A 163 -0.83 -9.48 14.06
CA THR A 163 -1.61 -10.54 13.36
C THR A 163 -2.15 -10.11 12.00
N LYS A 164 -1.97 -8.84 11.62
CA LYS A 164 -2.54 -8.31 10.37
C LYS A 164 -1.62 -8.56 9.19
N GLN A 165 -2.22 -8.84 8.05
CA GLN A 165 -1.49 -8.93 6.79
C GLN A 165 -1.02 -7.54 6.35
N ILE A 166 0.26 -7.43 5.98
CA ILE A 166 0.84 -6.19 5.43
C ILE A 166 1.31 -6.50 4.02
N VAL A 167 0.82 -5.74 3.04
CA VAL A 167 1.18 -5.83 1.63
C VAL A 167 1.88 -4.55 1.21
N LEU A 168 3.09 -4.68 0.69
CA LEU A 168 3.85 -3.58 0.14
C LEU A 168 3.74 -3.59 -1.38
N LEU A 169 3.39 -2.46 -1.98
CA LEU A 169 3.48 -2.26 -3.41
C LEU A 169 4.82 -1.59 -3.73
N THR A 170 5.51 -2.10 -4.75
CA THR A 170 6.73 -1.47 -5.25
C THR A 170 6.43 -0.07 -5.78
N PRO A 171 7.37 0.87 -5.71
CA PRO A 171 7.24 2.19 -6.33
C PRO A 171 6.89 2.07 -7.82
N ILE A 172 6.17 3.07 -8.34
CA ILE A 172 5.86 3.12 -9.78
C ILE A 172 7.15 3.27 -10.58
N HIS A 173 7.33 2.39 -11.56
CA HIS A 173 8.39 2.56 -12.55
C HIS A 173 8.13 3.83 -13.36
N ARG A 174 9.08 4.74 -13.38
CA ARG A 174 8.99 5.99 -14.13
C ARG A 174 9.68 5.85 -15.47
N GLY A 175 8.94 6.14 -16.54
CA GLY A 175 9.50 6.36 -17.88
C GLY A 175 10.36 7.63 -17.93
N GLY A 176 11.00 7.89 -19.07
CA GLY A 176 11.86 9.06 -19.26
C GLY A 176 11.15 10.37 -18.91
N PHE A 177 11.74 11.13 -18.02
CA PHE A 177 11.36 12.51 -17.76
C PHE A 177 12.09 13.42 -18.75
N TYR A 178 11.37 14.37 -19.35
CA TYR A 178 12.03 15.47 -20.04
C TYR A 178 12.51 16.46 -18.99
N ALA A 179 13.81 16.62 -18.87
CA ALA A 179 14.39 17.59 -17.97
C ALA A 179 13.87 19.00 -18.33
N ASN A 180 13.35 19.68 -17.33
CA ASN A 180 12.94 21.07 -17.43
C ASN A 180 13.77 21.84 -16.41
N GLU A 181 14.51 22.84 -16.83
CA GLU A 181 15.39 23.65 -15.98
C GLU A 181 14.67 24.26 -14.75
N LYS A 182 13.36 24.43 -14.84
CA LYS A 182 12.53 24.94 -13.74
C LYS A 182 12.01 23.85 -12.79
N ASN A 183 12.17 22.58 -13.13
CA ASN A 183 11.66 21.48 -12.36
C ASN A 183 12.81 20.55 -11.92
N TRP A 184 13.34 20.79 -10.75
CA TRP A 184 14.41 20.00 -10.11
C TRP A 184 14.13 18.48 -10.09
N GLN A 185 12.87 18.07 -10.10
CA GLN A 185 12.46 16.65 -10.14
C GLN A 185 12.79 15.97 -11.49
N CYS A 186 13.19 16.73 -12.49
CA CYS A 186 13.50 16.26 -13.84
C CYS A 186 14.99 16.35 -14.18
N THR A 187 15.89 16.47 -13.20
CA THR A 187 17.35 16.45 -13.43
C THR A 187 17.82 15.05 -13.84
N GLU A 188 18.96 14.96 -14.52
CA GLU A 188 19.56 13.68 -14.93
C GLU A 188 19.85 12.77 -13.72
N ASP A 189 20.28 13.32 -12.60
CA ASP A 189 20.50 12.56 -11.36
C ASP A 189 19.22 11.87 -10.87
N TYR A 190 18.08 12.54 -11.02
CA TYR A 190 16.78 11.98 -10.69
C TYR A 190 16.36 10.84 -11.61
N LYS A 191 16.58 10.97 -12.92
CA LYS A 191 16.29 9.89 -13.87
C LYS A 191 17.07 8.63 -13.52
N ASN A 192 18.37 8.78 -13.31
CA ASN A 192 19.28 7.67 -13.09
C ASN A 192 19.00 6.96 -11.75
N ARG A 193 18.52 7.68 -10.74
CA ARG A 193 18.24 7.11 -9.41
C ARG A 193 16.91 6.41 -9.28
N CYS A 194 15.98 6.56 -10.23
CA CYS A 194 14.69 5.89 -10.15
C CYS A 194 14.83 4.36 -10.09
N GLY A 195 15.72 3.79 -10.88
CA GLY A 195 16.03 2.36 -10.85
C GLY A 195 16.56 1.90 -9.49
N GLU A 196 17.48 2.67 -8.89
CA GLU A 196 18.05 2.37 -7.58
C GLU A 196 16.99 2.25 -6.47
N TYR A 197 15.96 3.09 -6.50
CA TYR A 197 14.86 3.02 -5.52
C TYR A 197 13.94 1.83 -5.77
N LEU A 198 13.73 1.43 -7.02
CA LEU A 198 12.99 0.20 -7.35
C LEU A 198 13.75 -1.05 -6.89
N GLU A 199 15.06 -1.09 -7.12
CA GLU A 199 15.93 -2.19 -6.69
C GLU A 199 16.15 -2.20 -5.17
N ALA A 200 15.92 -1.08 -4.51
CA ALA A 200 16.06 -0.96 -3.07
C ALA A 200 14.95 -1.69 -2.28
N TYR A 201 13.85 -2.05 -2.94
CA TYR A 201 12.77 -2.85 -2.38
C TYR A 201 13.11 -4.34 -2.38
#